data_63f1b0873ef5ff8a447f6cab12e9084b
#
_entry.id   63f1b0873ef5ff8a447f6cab12e9084b
#
_cell.length_a   1.000
_cell.length_b   1.000
_cell.length_c   1.000
_cell.angle_alpha   90.00
_cell.angle_beta   90.00
_cell.angle_gamma   90.00
#
_symmetry.space_group_name_H-M   'P 1'
#
loop_
_entity.id
_entity.type
_entity.pdbx_description
1 polymer ?
#
loop_
_entity_poly.entity_id
_entity_poly.type
_entity_poly.pdbx_seq_one_letter_code
_entity_poly.pdbx_strand_id
1 'polypeptide(L)'
;RSLVGENIRFFQRASKSQSDPLNSNREFCMQRHSNLEKYEDNWQTSMGGWFPGDKVLLRGKNVFTELNHKSWMEYLLFAATGRESVQIAKLMEGMWVICTSFPDPRLWNNRVSALAGTARSTGALAAAASVAVTEATLYGLKPIKGASDFIHRAKKYSSKRQDLEEFIKQELKTHRSIYGFGRPLINNDERIEPMVDFAKSIDCGDGDYLKLVFEIEDILIKSRLRYRANIAVVCAGLLADVAMLPEDFYNMMIL
;
A
#
# COMPACT_ATOMS: atom_id res chain seq x y z
N ARG A 1 -23.09 9.12 19.68
CA ARG A 1 -22.80 8.83 21.12
C ARG A 1 -21.69 7.80 21.14
N SER A 2 -20.52 8.21 21.63
CA SER A 2 -19.28 7.45 21.66
C SER A 2 -19.40 6.28 22.65
N LEU A 3 -19.17 5.08 22.17
CA LEU A 3 -18.81 3.93 23.01
C LEU A 3 -17.28 3.78 22.90
N VAL A 4 -16.57 4.60 23.65
CA VAL A 4 -15.13 4.48 23.86
C VAL A 4 -14.93 3.98 25.29
N GLY A 5 -14.24 2.88 25.44
CA GLY A 5 -13.56 2.54 26.67
C GLY A 5 -14.11 1.39 27.50
N GLU A 6 -13.87 0.18 27.09
CA GLU A 6 -13.68 -0.91 28.06
C GLU A 6 -12.23 -1.43 27.94
N ASN A 7 -11.48 -1.25 29.03
CA ASN A 7 -10.06 -1.61 29.14
C ASN A 7 -9.90 -3.13 29.20
N ILE A 8 -9.20 -3.71 28.25
CA ILE A 8 -8.77 -5.12 28.31
C ILE A 8 -7.47 -5.18 29.12
N ARG A 9 -7.54 -5.64 30.36
CA ARG A 9 -6.35 -5.90 31.20
C ARG A 9 -5.87 -7.32 30.94
N PHE A 10 -4.67 -7.46 30.41
CA PHE A 10 -3.95 -8.73 30.39
C PHE A 10 -3.26 -8.95 31.74
N PHE A 11 -3.67 -10.02 32.46
CA PHE A 11 -2.98 -10.44 33.66
C PHE A 11 -1.82 -11.37 33.28
N GLN A 12 -0.58 -10.90 33.37
CA GLN A 12 0.58 -11.78 33.55
C GLN A 12 1.15 -11.55 34.96
N ARG A 13 1.20 -12.64 35.73
CA ARG A 13 1.91 -12.67 37.03
C ARG A 13 3.41 -12.69 36.73
N ALA A 14 4.10 -11.61 37.00
CA ALA A 14 5.57 -11.60 37.06
C ALA A 14 6.03 -12.07 38.45
N SER A 15 6.88 -13.08 38.47
CA SER A 15 7.62 -13.51 39.67
C SER A 15 8.68 -12.46 40.01
N LYS A 16 8.67 -12.01 41.25
CA LYS A 16 9.74 -11.15 41.83
C LYS A 16 11.06 -11.89 41.88
N SER A 17 12.09 -11.36 41.23
CA SER A 17 13.48 -11.72 41.48
C SER A 17 14.27 -10.51 41.98
N GLN A 18 15.19 -10.81 42.87
CA GLN A 18 15.98 -9.95 43.72
C GLN A 18 16.82 -8.89 42.99
N SER A 19 17.05 -7.79 43.71
CA SER A 19 17.86 -6.63 43.38
C SER A 19 19.35 -6.94 43.23
N ASP A 20 19.95 -6.45 42.13
CA ASP A 20 21.39 -6.44 41.87
C ASP A 20 21.95 -4.98 41.91
N PRO A 21 23.05 -4.68 42.61
CA PRO A 21 23.49 -3.31 42.84
C PRO A 21 24.59 -2.86 41.85
N LEU A 22 24.30 -2.71 40.58
CA LEU A 22 25.17 -2.11 39.56
C LEU A 22 24.43 -1.10 38.69
N ASN A 23 23.92 -0.03 39.30
CA ASN A 23 23.08 0.91 38.56
C ASN A 23 23.44 2.39 38.82
N SER A 24 24.74 2.77 38.84
CA SER A 24 25.13 4.18 38.98
C SER A 24 25.49 4.90 37.66
N ASN A 25 25.39 4.24 36.49
CA ASN A 25 25.71 4.87 35.20
C ASN A 25 24.52 4.94 34.22
N ARG A 26 23.29 4.77 34.69
CA ARG A 26 22.08 4.86 33.85
C ARG A 26 21.33 6.18 33.94
N GLU A 27 21.73 7.13 34.77
CA GLU A 27 20.96 8.36 35.00
C GLU A 27 21.12 9.45 33.91
N PHE A 28 21.99 9.29 32.92
CA PHE A 28 22.20 10.34 31.90
C PHE A 28 21.48 10.09 30.56
N CYS A 29 20.65 9.06 30.45
CA CYS A 29 19.96 8.74 29.21
C CYS A 29 18.41 8.72 29.31
N MET A 30 17.82 9.26 30.39
CA MET A 30 16.39 9.18 30.65
C MET A 30 15.72 10.56 30.63
N GLN A 31 15.48 11.08 29.43
CA GLN A 31 14.41 12.08 29.22
C GLN A 31 13.82 12.05 27.79
N ARG A 32 13.61 10.89 27.24
CA ARG A 32 12.62 10.70 26.17
C ARG A 32 11.79 9.47 26.52
N HIS A 33 10.78 9.66 27.38
CA HIS A 33 9.76 8.65 27.53
C HIS A 33 9.15 8.41 26.15
N SER A 34 9.39 7.24 25.59
CA SER A 34 8.76 6.88 24.32
C SER A 34 7.25 6.78 24.54
N ASN A 35 6.46 7.03 23.50
CA ASN A 35 5.01 6.81 23.60
C ASN A 35 4.68 5.36 23.99
N LEU A 36 5.59 4.43 23.76
CA LEU A 36 5.44 3.02 24.13
C LEU A 36 5.52 2.81 25.64
N GLU A 37 6.43 3.49 26.36
CA GLU A 37 6.53 3.41 27.82
C GLU A 37 5.26 3.91 28.52
N LYS A 38 4.59 4.92 27.93
CA LYS A 38 3.32 5.43 28.45
C LYS A 38 2.21 4.37 28.44
N TYR A 39 2.30 3.40 27.55
CA TYR A 39 1.33 2.33 27.37
C TYR A 39 1.85 0.95 27.82
N GLU A 40 3.01 0.91 28.49
CA GLU A 40 3.50 -0.31 29.10
C GLU A 40 2.42 -0.93 30.02
N ASP A 41 2.17 -2.20 29.86
CA ASP A 41 1.09 -2.95 30.54
C ASP A 41 -0.35 -2.46 30.28
N ASN A 42 -0.53 -1.49 29.37
CA ASN A 42 -1.85 -0.96 29.02
C ASN A 42 -1.94 -0.66 27.52
N TRP A 43 -1.64 -1.65 26.70
CA TRP A 43 -1.73 -1.52 25.25
C TRP A 43 -3.17 -1.31 24.80
N GLN A 44 -3.42 -0.24 24.07
CA GLN A 44 -4.72 0.13 23.53
C GLN A 44 -4.69 0.14 22.02
N THR A 45 -5.79 -0.27 21.41
CA THR A 45 -6.01 -0.16 19.96
C THR A 45 -7.39 0.40 19.70
N SER A 46 -7.49 1.27 18.68
CA SER A 46 -8.77 1.73 18.13
C SER A 46 -9.30 0.80 17.03
N MET A 47 -8.51 -0.20 16.62
CA MET A 47 -8.86 -1.08 15.52
C MET A 47 -9.95 -2.08 15.87
N GLY A 48 -10.05 -2.50 17.14
CA GLY A 48 -11.04 -3.47 17.53
C GLY A 48 -10.78 -4.05 18.91
N GLY A 49 -11.42 -5.16 19.22
CA GLY A 49 -11.29 -5.84 20.51
C GLY A 49 -11.73 -7.29 20.46
N TRP A 50 -11.15 -8.08 21.34
CA TRP A 50 -11.56 -9.44 21.58
C TRP A 50 -12.27 -9.53 22.94
N PHE A 51 -13.44 -10.11 22.94
CA PHE A 51 -14.27 -10.34 24.12
C PHE A 51 -14.39 -11.86 24.32
N PRO A 52 -13.66 -12.45 25.27
CA PRO A 52 -13.58 -13.90 25.44
C PRO A 52 -14.96 -14.57 25.57
N GLY A 53 -15.23 -15.57 24.72
CA GLY A 53 -16.49 -16.34 24.74
C GLY A 53 -17.70 -15.62 24.11
N ASP A 54 -17.54 -14.38 23.63
CA ASP A 54 -18.63 -13.57 23.08
C ASP A 54 -18.35 -13.16 21.62
N LYS A 55 -17.44 -12.22 21.39
CA LYS A 55 -17.26 -11.60 20.06
C LYS A 55 -15.84 -11.11 19.81
N VAL A 56 -15.54 -10.92 18.53
CA VAL A 56 -14.38 -10.17 18.05
C VAL A 56 -14.88 -8.99 17.24
N LEU A 57 -14.42 -7.78 17.56
CA LEU A 57 -14.73 -6.58 16.82
C LEU A 57 -13.53 -6.13 15.99
N LEU A 58 -13.79 -5.71 14.76
CA LEU A 58 -12.85 -5.00 13.90
C LEU A 58 -13.53 -3.72 13.42
N ARG A 59 -12.92 -2.56 13.71
CA ARG A 59 -13.48 -1.24 13.38
C ARG A 59 -14.96 -1.08 13.79
N GLY A 60 -15.31 -1.64 14.96
CA GLY A 60 -16.67 -1.58 15.51
C GLY A 60 -17.64 -2.63 14.99
N LYS A 61 -17.27 -3.45 14.00
CA LYS A 61 -18.11 -4.52 13.44
C LYS A 61 -17.73 -5.88 13.99
N ASN A 62 -18.72 -6.72 14.25
CA ASN A 62 -18.53 -8.08 14.72
C ASN A 62 -18.05 -8.98 13.56
N VAL A 63 -16.85 -9.56 13.73
CA VAL A 63 -16.22 -10.41 12.71
C VAL A 63 -17.08 -11.64 12.42
N PHE A 64 -17.75 -12.22 13.43
CA PHE A 64 -18.48 -13.47 13.30
C PHE A 64 -19.87 -13.32 12.69
N THR A 65 -20.49 -12.16 12.82
CA THR A 65 -21.88 -11.94 12.40
C THR A 65 -22.05 -10.89 11.30
N GLU A 66 -21.14 -9.91 11.21
CA GLU A 66 -21.24 -8.80 10.27
C GLU A 66 -20.19 -8.86 9.16
N LEU A 67 -19.02 -9.46 9.41
CA LEU A 67 -17.92 -9.50 8.44
C LEU A 67 -17.68 -10.90 7.84
N ASN A 68 -18.26 -11.95 8.38
CA ASN A 68 -18.03 -13.33 7.99
C ASN A 68 -18.45 -13.68 6.54
N HIS A 69 -19.30 -12.86 5.93
CA HIS A 69 -19.77 -13.04 4.55
C HIS A 69 -18.96 -12.28 3.52
N LYS A 70 -17.99 -11.45 3.94
CA LYS A 70 -17.15 -10.68 3.02
C LYS A 70 -16.15 -11.59 2.30
N SER A 71 -15.87 -11.25 1.04
CA SER A 71 -14.72 -11.83 0.35
C SER A 71 -13.40 -11.42 1.04
N TRP A 72 -12.32 -12.15 0.77
CA TRP A 72 -11.01 -11.81 1.33
C TRP A 72 -10.60 -10.36 1.02
N MET A 73 -10.78 -9.91 -0.22
CA MET A 73 -10.38 -8.56 -0.61
C MET A 73 -11.29 -7.48 -0.02
N GLU A 74 -12.60 -7.75 0.15
CA GLU A 74 -13.50 -6.84 0.86
C GLU A 74 -13.13 -6.71 2.33
N TYR A 75 -12.79 -7.82 2.99
CA TYR A 75 -12.34 -7.82 4.37
C TYR A 75 -11.01 -7.05 4.53
N LEU A 76 -10.05 -7.29 3.63
CA LEU A 76 -8.76 -6.63 3.63
C LEU A 76 -8.90 -5.11 3.40
N LEU A 77 -9.73 -4.69 2.43
CA LEU A 77 -10.04 -3.28 2.19
C LEU A 77 -10.62 -2.62 3.45
N PHE A 78 -11.60 -3.28 4.07
CA PHE A 78 -12.20 -2.76 5.30
C PHE A 78 -11.19 -2.71 6.46
N ALA A 79 -10.40 -3.76 6.66
CA ALA A 79 -9.41 -3.82 7.72
C ALA A 79 -8.35 -2.72 7.58
N ALA A 80 -7.83 -2.49 6.38
CA ALA A 80 -6.78 -1.51 6.13
C ALA A 80 -7.31 -0.06 6.14
N THR A 81 -8.45 0.20 5.47
CA THR A 81 -8.90 1.57 5.19
C THR A 81 -10.20 1.98 5.91
N GLY A 82 -10.95 1.02 6.45
CA GLY A 82 -12.30 1.24 6.98
C GLY A 82 -13.38 1.35 5.90
N ARG A 83 -13.04 1.22 4.62
CA ARG A 83 -13.98 1.34 3.50
C ARG A 83 -14.66 0.01 3.20
N GLU A 84 -15.92 0.10 2.87
CA GLU A 84 -16.72 -1.03 2.39
C GLU A 84 -17.19 -0.75 0.97
N SER A 85 -16.65 -1.50 0.02
CA SER A 85 -17.06 -1.42 -1.39
C SER A 85 -16.69 -2.71 -2.10
N VAL A 86 -17.70 -3.43 -2.54
CA VAL A 86 -17.54 -4.62 -3.38
C VAL A 86 -16.82 -4.26 -4.68
N GLN A 87 -17.14 -3.11 -5.26
CA GLN A 87 -16.56 -2.66 -6.53
C GLN A 87 -15.06 -2.38 -6.40
N ILE A 88 -14.65 -1.65 -5.33
CA ILE A 88 -13.22 -1.37 -5.08
C ILE A 88 -12.47 -2.67 -4.78
N ALA A 89 -13.06 -3.55 -3.98
CA ALA A 89 -12.45 -4.86 -3.68
C ALA A 89 -12.23 -5.68 -4.95
N LYS A 90 -13.23 -5.75 -5.85
CA LYS A 90 -13.09 -6.40 -7.15
C LYS A 90 -12.02 -5.75 -8.03
N LEU A 91 -11.97 -4.42 -8.07
CA LEU A 91 -10.93 -3.70 -8.81
C LEU A 91 -9.53 -4.07 -8.32
N MET A 92 -9.33 -4.11 -7.01
CA MET A 92 -8.06 -4.49 -6.41
C MET A 92 -7.70 -5.96 -6.65
N GLU A 93 -8.68 -6.85 -6.56
CA GLU A 93 -8.47 -8.27 -6.88
C GLU A 93 -8.03 -8.46 -8.33
N GLY A 94 -8.70 -7.78 -9.27
CA GLY A 94 -8.29 -7.77 -10.68
C GLY A 94 -6.88 -7.20 -10.90
N MET A 95 -6.52 -6.13 -10.19
CA MET A 95 -5.16 -5.60 -10.21
C MET A 95 -4.13 -6.63 -9.72
N TRP A 96 -4.43 -7.32 -8.62
CA TRP A 96 -3.57 -8.39 -8.10
C TRP A 96 -3.34 -9.49 -9.14
N VAL A 97 -4.41 -9.97 -9.78
CA VAL A 97 -4.32 -11.04 -10.78
C VAL A 97 -3.56 -10.57 -12.03
N ILE A 98 -3.93 -9.42 -12.60
CA ILE A 98 -3.38 -8.92 -13.87
C ILE A 98 -1.93 -8.44 -13.70
N CYS A 99 -1.60 -7.84 -12.56
CA CYS A 99 -0.25 -7.32 -12.30
C CYS A 99 0.69 -8.36 -11.73
N THR A 100 0.19 -9.50 -11.23
CA THR A 100 1.02 -10.60 -10.78
C THR A 100 1.74 -11.22 -11.98
N SER A 101 3.05 -11.28 -11.87
CA SER A 101 3.93 -11.89 -12.87
C SER A 101 4.31 -13.31 -12.46
N PHE A 102 4.90 -14.09 -13.39
CA PHE A 102 5.67 -15.27 -12.99
C PHE A 102 6.83 -14.83 -12.05
N PRO A 103 7.46 -15.75 -11.28
CA PRO A 103 8.56 -15.40 -10.35
C PRO A 103 9.83 -14.94 -11.09
N ASP A 104 9.75 -13.74 -11.65
CA ASP A 104 10.81 -13.10 -12.42
C ASP A 104 12.00 -12.75 -11.50
N PRO A 105 13.21 -13.24 -11.77
CA PRO A 105 14.39 -12.96 -10.94
C PRO A 105 14.87 -11.51 -11.00
N ARG A 106 14.32 -10.66 -11.88
CA ARG A 106 14.57 -9.22 -11.89
C ARG A 106 13.84 -8.51 -10.74
N LEU A 107 12.74 -9.07 -10.24
CA LEU A 107 12.03 -8.58 -9.08
C LEU A 107 12.76 -9.00 -7.80
N TRP A 108 13.05 -8.05 -6.94
CA TRP A 108 13.86 -8.28 -5.73
C TRP A 108 13.23 -9.27 -4.76
N ASN A 109 11.92 -9.18 -4.53
CA ASN A 109 11.20 -10.12 -3.68
C ASN A 109 11.27 -11.56 -4.19
N ASN A 110 11.09 -11.78 -5.49
CA ASN A 110 11.22 -13.11 -6.12
C ASN A 110 12.63 -13.66 -5.98
N ARG A 111 13.65 -12.81 -6.19
CA ARG A 111 15.06 -13.19 -6.03
C ARG A 111 15.37 -13.59 -4.59
N VAL A 112 14.90 -12.82 -3.62
CA VAL A 112 15.08 -13.11 -2.19
C VAL A 112 14.36 -14.40 -1.81
N SER A 113 13.13 -14.63 -2.29
CA SER A 113 12.40 -15.88 -2.08
C SER A 113 13.17 -17.09 -2.64
N ALA A 114 13.72 -16.96 -3.85
CA ALA A 114 14.51 -18.03 -4.47
C ALA A 114 15.78 -18.34 -3.69
N LEU A 115 16.50 -17.31 -3.21
CA LEU A 115 17.68 -17.48 -2.36
C LEU A 115 17.33 -18.16 -1.03
N ALA A 116 16.24 -17.75 -0.40
CA ALA A 116 15.75 -18.36 0.84
C ALA A 116 15.41 -19.84 0.65
N GLY A 117 14.76 -20.20 -0.48
CA GLY A 117 14.50 -21.59 -0.85
C GLY A 117 15.80 -22.39 -1.06
N THR A 118 16.79 -21.81 -1.74
CA THR A 118 18.12 -22.42 -1.92
C THR A 118 18.82 -22.67 -0.58
N ALA A 119 18.67 -21.74 0.36
CA ALA A 119 19.21 -21.86 1.72
C ALA A 119 18.37 -22.79 2.62
N ARG A 120 17.30 -23.40 2.10
CA ARG A 120 16.35 -24.25 2.85
C ARG A 120 15.70 -23.52 4.05
N SER A 121 15.47 -22.20 3.90
CA SER A 121 14.74 -21.42 4.88
C SER A 121 13.27 -21.81 4.93
N THR A 122 12.57 -21.51 6.04
CA THR A 122 11.13 -21.71 6.11
C THR A 122 10.40 -20.72 5.19
N GLY A 123 9.20 -21.09 4.71
CA GLY A 123 8.37 -20.22 3.88
C GLY A 123 8.04 -18.89 4.57
N ALA A 124 7.83 -18.92 5.88
CA ALA A 124 7.54 -17.70 6.67
C ALA A 124 8.72 -16.72 6.68
N LEU A 125 9.95 -17.19 6.90
CA LEU A 125 11.15 -16.34 6.87
C LEU A 125 11.44 -15.84 5.45
N ALA A 126 11.22 -16.68 4.43
CA ALA A 126 11.35 -16.30 3.03
C ALA A 126 10.37 -15.18 2.67
N ALA A 127 9.10 -15.29 3.07
CA ALA A 127 8.09 -14.26 2.86
C ALA A 127 8.44 -12.95 3.58
N ALA A 128 8.85 -13.02 4.85
CA ALA A 128 9.24 -11.84 5.63
C ALA A 128 10.42 -11.09 4.98
N ALA A 129 11.46 -11.81 4.56
CA ALA A 129 12.61 -11.23 3.88
C ALA A 129 12.22 -10.63 2.51
N SER A 130 11.33 -11.27 1.77
CA SER A 130 10.84 -10.79 0.47
C SER A 130 10.01 -9.52 0.60
N VAL A 131 9.13 -9.44 1.60
CA VAL A 131 8.36 -8.23 1.90
C VAL A 131 9.30 -7.07 2.26
N ALA A 132 10.34 -7.32 3.06
CA ALA A 132 11.29 -6.28 3.45
C ALA A 132 12.00 -5.62 2.26
N VAL A 133 12.25 -6.34 1.16
CA VAL A 133 12.89 -5.78 -0.04
C VAL A 133 11.90 -5.26 -1.09
N THR A 134 10.61 -5.39 -0.84
CA THR A 134 9.55 -4.94 -1.77
C THR A 134 9.56 -3.42 -1.95
N GLU A 135 10.05 -2.64 -0.98
CA GLU A 135 10.19 -1.18 -1.07
C GLU A 135 11.34 -0.70 -1.99
N ALA A 136 11.96 -1.59 -2.75
CA ALA A 136 13.03 -1.22 -3.65
C ALA A 136 12.61 -0.11 -4.63
N THR A 137 13.54 0.79 -4.94
CA THR A 137 13.32 1.89 -5.89
C THR A 137 13.23 1.40 -7.34
N LEU A 138 13.92 0.32 -7.67
CA LEU A 138 13.88 -0.33 -8.97
C LEU A 138 13.19 -1.69 -8.82
N TYR A 139 12.19 -1.96 -9.66
CA TYR A 139 11.43 -3.22 -9.62
C TYR A 139 10.81 -3.54 -8.25
N GLY A 140 10.40 -2.50 -7.51
CA GLY A 140 9.71 -2.61 -6.23
C GLY A 140 8.46 -1.72 -6.18
N LEU A 141 7.88 -1.56 -4.98
CA LEU A 141 6.64 -0.79 -4.78
C LEU A 141 6.86 0.73 -4.69
N LYS A 142 8.08 1.19 -4.46
CA LYS A 142 8.36 2.63 -4.37
C LYS A 142 7.96 3.39 -5.65
N PRO A 143 8.20 2.87 -6.88
CA PRO A 143 7.67 3.48 -8.10
C PRO A 143 6.14 3.54 -8.16
N ILE A 144 5.42 2.60 -7.56
CA ILE A 144 3.95 2.59 -7.50
C ILE A 144 3.45 3.75 -6.65
N LYS A 145 4.02 3.94 -5.45
CA LYS A 145 3.71 5.10 -4.61
C LYS A 145 4.01 6.41 -5.33
N GLY A 146 5.18 6.48 -5.97
CA GLY A 146 5.57 7.65 -6.76
C GLY A 146 4.62 7.96 -7.92
N ALA A 147 4.09 6.94 -8.60
CA ALA A 147 3.09 7.11 -9.66
C ALA A 147 1.76 7.64 -9.10
N SER A 148 1.32 7.13 -7.95
CA SER A 148 0.11 7.61 -7.28
C SER A 148 0.25 9.06 -6.81
N ASP A 149 1.36 9.42 -6.16
CA ASP A 149 1.64 10.81 -5.77
C ASP A 149 1.68 11.75 -6.98
N PHE A 150 2.33 11.31 -8.05
CA PHE A 150 2.44 12.10 -9.28
C PHE A 150 1.07 12.40 -9.91
N ILE A 151 0.22 11.39 -10.10
CA ILE A 151 -1.08 11.59 -10.76
C ILE A 151 -2.01 12.48 -9.93
N HIS A 152 -1.97 12.41 -8.61
CA HIS A 152 -2.71 13.32 -7.74
C HIS A 152 -2.22 14.77 -7.85
N ARG A 153 -0.90 14.99 -7.93
CA ARG A 153 -0.32 16.33 -8.14
C ARG A 153 -0.66 16.87 -9.52
N ALA A 154 -0.59 16.04 -10.56
CA ALA A 154 -0.98 16.40 -11.92
C ALA A 154 -2.46 16.82 -11.99
N LYS A 155 -3.37 16.06 -11.36
CA LYS A 155 -4.81 16.41 -11.30
C LYS A 155 -5.04 17.74 -10.58
N LYS A 156 -4.36 17.95 -9.44
CA LYS A 156 -4.44 19.22 -8.70
C LYS A 156 -3.93 20.42 -9.52
N TYR A 157 -2.91 20.19 -10.35
CA TYR A 157 -2.35 21.23 -11.22
C TYR A 157 -3.30 21.56 -12.38
N SER A 158 -3.78 20.53 -13.09
CA SER A 158 -4.72 20.67 -14.20
C SER A 158 -6.05 21.31 -13.76
N SER A 159 -6.58 20.97 -12.57
CA SER A 159 -7.81 21.55 -12.03
C SER A 159 -7.73 23.07 -11.79
N LYS A 160 -6.53 23.64 -11.68
CA LYS A 160 -6.27 25.08 -11.59
C LYS A 160 -6.17 25.78 -12.96
N ARG A 161 -6.50 25.09 -14.05
CA ARG A 161 -6.36 25.55 -15.44
C ARG A 161 -4.92 25.96 -15.79
N GLN A 162 -3.94 25.31 -15.18
CA GLN A 162 -2.52 25.50 -15.46
C GLN A 162 -2.08 24.53 -16.57
N ASP A 163 -1.04 24.91 -17.31
CA ASP A 163 -0.53 24.13 -18.44
C ASP A 163 0.10 22.82 -17.96
N LEU A 164 -0.51 21.69 -18.32
CA LEU A 164 -0.04 20.36 -17.96
C LEU A 164 1.32 20.03 -18.60
N GLU A 165 1.61 20.56 -19.80
CA GLU A 165 2.92 20.36 -20.43
C GLU A 165 4.03 21.02 -19.61
N GLU A 166 3.79 22.21 -19.06
CA GLU A 166 4.76 22.90 -18.22
C GLU A 166 5.00 22.14 -16.91
N PHE A 167 3.95 21.59 -16.29
CA PHE A 167 4.08 20.74 -15.13
C PHE A 167 4.97 19.51 -15.42
N ILE A 168 4.72 18.81 -16.53
CA ILE A 168 5.51 17.66 -16.97
C ILE A 168 6.98 18.05 -17.22
N LYS A 169 7.22 19.19 -17.87
CA LYS A 169 8.59 19.69 -18.09
C LYS A 169 9.33 19.97 -16.77
N GLN A 170 8.65 20.54 -15.80
CA GLN A 170 9.24 20.80 -14.47
C GLN A 170 9.55 19.49 -13.72
N GLU A 171 8.65 18.50 -13.75
CA GLU A 171 8.90 17.18 -13.17
C GLU A 171 10.13 16.51 -13.80
N LEU A 172 10.21 16.52 -15.12
CA LEU A 172 11.36 15.94 -15.84
C LEU A 172 12.68 16.68 -15.56
N LYS A 173 12.63 18.00 -15.39
CA LYS A 173 13.80 18.80 -15.03
C LYS A 173 14.30 18.48 -13.63
N THR A 174 13.38 18.25 -12.69
CA THR A 174 13.70 18.00 -11.28
C THR A 174 14.14 16.57 -11.04
N HIS A 175 13.42 15.59 -11.62
CA HIS A 175 13.56 14.17 -11.30
C HIS A 175 14.15 13.32 -12.44
N ARG A 176 14.34 13.88 -13.63
CA ARG A 176 14.83 13.21 -14.85
C ARG A 176 13.94 12.09 -15.38
N SER A 177 12.96 11.65 -14.62
CA SER A 177 11.98 10.61 -14.96
C SER A 177 10.69 10.86 -14.20
N ILE A 178 9.60 10.29 -14.69
CA ILE A 178 8.29 10.35 -14.03
C ILE A 178 7.90 8.93 -13.69
N TYR A 179 7.59 8.67 -12.42
CA TYR A 179 7.09 7.37 -11.98
C TYR A 179 5.79 7.02 -12.71
N GLY A 180 5.70 5.78 -13.17
CA GLY A 180 4.55 5.31 -13.93
C GLY A 180 4.68 5.49 -15.45
N PHE A 181 5.74 6.14 -15.95
CA PHE A 181 5.98 6.31 -17.39
C PHE A 181 7.37 5.78 -17.76
N GLY A 182 7.40 5.07 -18.90
CA GLY A 182 8.60 4.39 -19.40
C GLY A 182 8.81 3.01 -18.78
N ARG A 183 9.46 2.14 -19.55
CA ARG A 183 9.92 0.80 -19.14
C ARG A 183 11.36 0.59 -19.58
N PRO A 184 12.18 -0.13 -18.80
CA PRO A 184 13.61 -0.31 -19.12
C PRO A 184 13.88 -1.09 -20.41
N LEU A 185 13.00 -2.01 -20.81
CA LEU A 185 13.26 -2.97 -21.88
C LEU A 185 12.29 -2.88 -23.07
N ILE A 186 11.03 -2.48 -22.83
CA ILE A 186 9.97 -2.48 -23.85
C ILE A 186 9.10 -1.26 -23.62
N ASN A 187 8.71 -0.55 -24.70
CA ASN A 187 7.89 0.66 -24.60
C ASN A 187 6.42 0.39 -24.20
N ASN A 188 5.87 -0.75 -24.59
CA ASN A 188 4.47 -1.08 -24.27
C ASN A 188 4.38 -1.95 -23.01
N ASP A 189 3.34 -1.74 -22.22
CA ASP A 189 3.00 -2.59 -21.09
C ASP A 189 1.76 -3.42 -21.44
N GLU A 190 1.96 -4.70 -21.64
CA GLU A 190 0.96 -5.68 -22.05
C GLU A 190 -0.20 -5.86 -21.07
N ARG A 191 -0.05 -5.34 -19.85
CA ARG A 191 -1.05 -5.44 -18.79
C ARG A 191 -2.08 -4.31 -18.83
N ILE A 192 -1.80 -3.23 -19.57
CA ILE A 192 -2.65 -2.02 -19.57
C ILE A 192 -4.00 -2.32 -20.19
N GLU A 193 -4.03 -2.89 -21.38
CA GLU A 193 -5.28 -3.19 -22.08
C GLU A 193 -6.19 -4.13 -21.27
N PRO A 194 -5.72 -5.31 -20.82
CA PRO A 194 -6.51 -6.18 -19.95
C PRO A 194 -6.99 -5.51 -18.67
N MET A 195 -6.17 -4.62 -18.05
CA MET A 195 -6.55 -3.93 -16.83
C MET A 195 -7.66 -2.90 -17.06
N VAL A 196 -7.55 -2.13 -18.13
CA VAL A 196 -8.57 -1.13 -18.49
C VAL A 196 -9.88 -1.81 -18.87
N ASP A 197 -9.83 -2.90 -19.64
CA ASP A 197 -11.02 -3.66 -20.04
C ASP A 197 -11.69 -4.30 -18.82
N PHE A 198 -10.91 -4.86 -17.91
CA PHE A 198 -11.43 -5.36 -16.64
C PHE A 198 -12.10 -4.24 -15.82
N ALA A 199 -11.42 -3.10 -15.67
CA ALA A 199 -11.97 -1.96 -14.93
C ALA A 199 -13.29 -1.46 -15.54
N LYS A 200 -13.40 -1.39 -16.88
CA LYS A 200 -14.65 -1.07 -17.58
C LYS A 200 -15.74 -2.08 -17.31
N SER A 201 -15.42 -3.37 -17.26
CA SER A 201 -16.40 -4.44 -17.03
C SER A 201 -17.06 -4.38 -15.65
N ILE A 202 -16.46 -3.62 -14.72
CA ILE A 202 -16.97 -3.38 -13.37
C ILE A 202 -17.28 -1.90 -13.08
N ASP A 203 -17.52 -1.11 -14.15
CA ASP A 203 -17.86 0.32 -14.07
C ASP A 203 -16.82 1.20 -13.36
N CYS A 204 -15.53 0.86 -13.48
CA CYS A 204 -14.40 1.62 -12.90
C CYS A 204 -13.44 2.19 -13.95
N GLY A 205 -13.72 2.06 -15.26
CA GLY A 205 -12.76 2.34 -16.33
C GLY A 205 -12.89 3.70 -17.02
N ASP A 206 -13.78 4.59 -16.57
CA ASP A 206 -14.10 5.85 -17.28
C ASP A 206 -13.79 7.12 -16.45
N GLY A 207 -12.99 6.99 -15.43
CA GLY A 207 -12.70 8.08 -14.50
C GLY A 207 -11.75 9.15 -15.05
N ASP A 208 -11.73 10.28 -14.38
CA ASP A 208 -10.96 11.46 -14.80
C ASP A 208 -9.46 11.30 -14.57
N TYR A 209 -9.05 10.53 -13.56
CA TYR A 209 -7.64 10.26 -13.32
C TYR A 209 -7.07 9.31 -14.39
N LEU A 210 -7.84 8.27 -14.76
CA LEU A 210 -7.43 7.38 -15.85
C LEU A 210 -7.30 8.15 -17.18
N LYS A 211 -8.25 9.05 -17.50
CA LYS A 211 -8.17 9.92 -18.68
C LYS A 211 -6.92 10.81 -18.62
N LEU A 212 -6.62 11.38 -17.47
CA LEU A 212 -5.42 12.21 -17.26
C LEU A 212 -4.13 11.40 -17.47
N VAL A 213 -4.09 10.11 -17.08
CA VAL A 213 -2.93 9.25 -17.36
C VAL A 213 -2.64 9.21 -18.86
N PHE A 214 -3.65 8.98 -19.69
CA PHE A 214 -3.46 8.90 -21.14
C PHE A 214 -3.21 10.26 -21.79
N GLU A 215 -3.77 11.35 -21.26
CA GLU A 215 -3.43 12.71 -21.69
C GLU A 215 -1.94 13.02 -21.43
N ILE A 216 -1.42 12.64 -20.27
CA ILE A 216 0.00 12.77 -19.95
C ILE A 216 0.87 11.89 -20.86
N GLU A 217 0.42 10.66 -21.15
CA GLU A 217 1.11 9.78 -22.10
C GLU A 217 1.24 10.44 -23.47
N ASP A 218 0.16 11.03 -24.00
CA ASP A 218 0.15 11.71 -25.29
C ASP A 218 1.16 12.88 -25.35
N ILE A 219 1.28 13.64 -24.26
CA ILE A 219 2.28 14.70 -24.13
C ILE A 219 3.70 14.12 -24.14
N LEU A 220 3.92 13.05 -23.38
CA LEU A 220 5.22 12.41 -23.27
C LEU A 220 5.68 11.72 -24.54
N ILE A 221 4.76 11.10 -25.30
CA ILE A 221 5.06 10.49 -26.61
C ILE A 221 5.52 11.55 -27.61
N LYS A 222 4.94 12.74 -27.59
CA LYS A 222 5.33 13.88 -28.46
C LYS A 222 6.66 14.51 -28.00
N SER A 223 7.08 14.25 -26.78
CA SER A 223 8.35 14.75 -26.25
C SER A 223 9.56 13.96 -26.80
N ARG A 224 10.77 14.48 -26.55
CA ARG A 224 12.03 13.79 -26.90
C ARG A 224 12.15 12.40 -26.26
N LEU A 225 11.55 12.20 -25.10
CA LEU A 225 11.70 10.97 -24.30
C LEU A 225 10.82 9.83 -24.80
N ARG A 226 9.69 10.14 -25.46
CA ARG A 226 8.74 9.16 -26.01
C ARG A 226 8.31 8.12 -24.99
N TYR A 227 8.14 8.52 -23.72
CA TYR A 227 7.71 7.63 -22.66
C TYR A 227 6.24 7.29 -22.80
N ARG A 228 5.92 6.01 -22.58
CA ARG A 228 4.55 5.51 -22.50
C ARG A 228 4.19 5.20 -21.05
N ALA A 229 2.90 5.20 -20.75
CA ALA A 229 2.40 4.73 -19.47
C ALA A 229 2.81 3.27 -19.22
N ASN A 230 3.02 2.94 -17.97
CA ASN A 230 3.14 1.55 -17.53
C ASN A 230 2.02 1.22 -16.54
N ILE A 231 1.90 -0.03 -16.15
CA ILE A 231 0.79 -0.49 -15.32
C ILE A 231 0.70 0.23 -13.97
N ALA A 232 1.81 0.72 -13.42
CA ALA A 232 1.81 1.40 -12.12
C ALA A 232 0.97 2.68 -12.13
N VAL A 233 1.09 3.52 -13.17
CA VAL A 233 0.30 4.77 -13.25
C VAL A 233 -1.14 4.49 -13.67
N VAL A 234 -1.40 3.45 -14.46
CA VAL A 234 -2.76 3.04 -14.80
C VAL A 234 -3.51 2.57 -13.55
N CYS A 235 -2.91 1.69 -12.75
CA CYS A 235 -3.48 1.29 -11.45
C CYS A 235 -3.66 2.49 -10.51
N ALA A 236 -2.69 3.40 -10.46
CA ALA A 236 -2.79 4.62 -9.66
C ALA A 236 -3.97 5.51 -10.10
N GLY A 237 -4.17 5.68 -11.41
CA GLY A 237 -5.31 6.42 -11.97
C GLY A 237 -6.65 5.77 -11.60
N LEU A 238 -6.79 4.46 -11.84
CA LEU A 238 -8.01 3.71 -11.51
C LEU A 238 -8.37 3.79 -10.02
N LEU A 239 -7.39 3.67 -9.13
CA LEU A 239 -7.65 3.77 -7.68
C LEU A 239 -7.89 5.20 -7.22
N ALA A 240 -7.26 6.19 -7.86
CA ALA A 240 -7.57 7.59 -7.61
C ALA A 240 -9.00 7.97 -8.03
N ASP A 241 -9.52 7.39 -9.11
CA ASP A 241 -10.91 7.57 -9.57
C ASP A 241 -11.94 7.06 -8.55
N VAL A 242 -11.60 6.04 -7.77
CA VAL A 242 -12.42 5.56 -6.64
C VAL A 242 -11.98 6.18 -5.30
N ALA A 243 -11.30 7.32 -5.35
CA ALA A 243 -10.85 8.10 -4.18
C ALA A 243 -9.99 7.28 -3.19
N MET A 244 -9.13 6.40 -3.69
CA MET A 244 -8.10 5.74 -2.87
C MET A 244 -6.94 6.70 -2.67
N LEU A 245 -6.52 6.88 -1.42
CA LEU A 245 -5.35 7.71 -1.12
C LEU A 245 -4.05 6.99 -1.51
N PRO A 246 -2.98 7.71 -1.88
CA PRO A 246 -1.70 7.09 -2.24
C PRO A 246 -1.13 6.15 -1.18
N GLU A 247 -1.32 6.48 0.10
CA GLU A 247 -0.86 5.63 1.21
C GLU A 247 -1.70 4.37 1.36
N ASP A 248 -3.01 4.46 1.22
CA ASP A 248 -3.90 3.31 1.26
C ASP A 248 -3.61 2.36 0.10
N PHE A 249 -3.43 2.91 -1.10
CA PHE A 249 -3.01 2.13 -2.27
C PHE A 249 -1.68 1.40 -2.01
N TYR A 250 -0.68 2.11 -1.53
CA TYR A 250 0.62 1.53 -1.24
C TYR A 250 0.54 0.40 -0.20
N ASN A 251 -0.16 0.64 0.91
CA ASN A 251 -0.33 -0.35 1.97
C ASN A 251 -1.08 -1.59 1.47
N MET A 252 -2.14 -1.40 0.68
CA MET A 252 -2.89 -2.51 0.09
C MET A 252 -2.07 -3.33 -0.91
N MET A 253 -1.07 -2.75 -1.56
CA MET A 253 -0.19 -3.48 -2.50
C MET A 253 0.94 -4.26 -1.80
N ILE A 254 1.21 -3.98 -0.53
CA ILE A 254 2.17 -4.74 0.29
C ILE A 254 1.52 -6.00 0.88
N LEU A 255 0.25 -5.91 1.23
CA LEU A 255 -0.51 -6.99 1.88
C LEU A 255 -0.88 -8.09 0.89
#